data_36bdb18f7615a70530ebef7e99e965ac
#
_entry.id   36bdb18f7615a70530ebef7e99e965ac
#
_cell.length_a   1.000
_cell.length_b   1.000
_cell.length_c   1.000
_cell.angle_alpha   90.00
_cell.angle_beta   90.00
_cell.angle_gamma   90.00
#
_symmetry.space_group_name_H-M   'P 1'
#
loop_
_entity.id
_entity.type
_entity.pdbx_description
1 polymer ?
#
loop_
_entity_poly.entity_id
_entity_poly.type
_entity_poly.pdbx_seq_one_letter_code
_entity_poly.pdbx_strand_id
1 'polypeptide(L)'
;MSPTPAGEGKSTVTVGLSDAFHELKKNVMVALREPALGPTFGIKGGATGGGYAQVLPMEDINLHFNGDFHAITTANNALSAFIDNHLHQGNELGIDQRRIEWKRVLDMNDRALRHVNVGLGGPTNGVPREDGFNITVASEIMAILCLSRSIKDLREKISKITIGYTRDRKPVTVADLKVEGALAMILKDAIKPNLVQSIEGTPALVHGGPFANIAHGCNSILATETARELADIVVTEAGFGSDLGAEKFMDIKAREAGFEPSAVVVVATVRALKMHGGVAKDNLKEENVDAVKAGIVNLERHVNNIKKFGVEPVVAINAFIHDTDAEIEFVKSWAKENGVRIALTEVWEKGGKGGVDLANEVLEVIDQPQNFKPLYELNQPLEDKI
;
A
#
# COMPACT_ATOMS: atom_id res chain seq x y z
N MET A 1 -1.55 2.59 -13.97
CA MET A 1 -2.81 2.23 -14.65
C MET A 1 -3.56 1.17 -13.85
N SER A 2 -4.76 0.74 -14.26
CA SER A 2 -5.50 -0.31 -13.55
C SER A 2 -4.73 -1.64 -13.53
N PRO A 3 -4.70 -2.35 -12.39
CA PRO A 3 -3.93 -3.59 -12.28
C PRO A 3 -4.57 -4.72 -13.10
N THR A 4 -3.74 -5.58 -13.65
CA THR A 4 -4.14 -6.78 -14.39
C THR A 4 -3.59 -8.05 -13.72
N PRO A 5 -4.14 -9.23 -14.02
CA PRO A 5 -3.57 -10.50 -13.53
C PRO A 5 -2.13 -10.77 -14.00
N ALA A 6 -1.67 -10.07 -15.02
CA ALA A 6 -0.30 -10.16 -15.52
C ALA A 6 0.72 -9.44 -14.64
N GLY A 7 0.24 -8.44 -13.84
CA GLY A 7 1.08 -7.57 -13.02
C GLY A 7 1.79 -6.48 -13.85
N GLU A 8 1.97 -5.31 -13.28
CA GLU A 8 2.60 -4.16 -13.94
C GLU A 8 4.04 -3.87 -13.46
N GLY A 9 4.48 -4.54 -12.39
CA GLY A 9 5.83 -4.36 -11.84
C GLY A 9 6.04 -3.01 -11.13
N LYS A 10 5.01 -2.47 -10.46
CA LYS A 10 5.10 -1.17 -9.76
C LYS A 10 6.25 -1.10 -8.76
N SER A 11 6.38 -2.10 -7.87
CA SER A 11 7.46 -2.12 -6.87
C SER A 11 8.84 -2.23 -7.52
N THR A 12 8.97 -3.00 -8.61
CA THR A 12 10.20 -3.09 -9.42
C THR A 12 10.57 -1.72 -9.99
N VAL A 13 9.60 -1.02 -10.59
CA VAL A 13 9.84 0.35 -11.12
C VAL A 13 10.17 1.33 -10.00
N THR A 14 9.53 1.21 -8.83
CA THR A 14 9.81 2.07 -7.67
C THR A 14 11.26 1.92 -7.20
N VAL A 15 11.73 0.68 -7.02
CA VAL A 15 13.12 0.40 -6.63
C VAL A 15 14.08 0.82 -7.74
N GLY A 16 13.82 0.41 -8.99
CA GLY A 16 14.70 0.74 -10.12
C GLY A 16 14.79 2.23 -10.42
N LEU A 17 13.72 3.02 -10.22
CA LEU A 17 13.78 4.48 -10.32
C LEU A 17 14.66 5.07 -9.21
N SER A 18 14.59 4.53 -7.99
CA SER A 18 15.45 4.97 -6.88
C SER A 18 16.93 4.66 -7.19
N ASP A 19 17.20 3.47 -7.71
CA ASP A 19 18.55 3.08 -8.15
C ASP A 19 19.02 3.96 -9.31
N ALA A 20 18.13 4.36 -10.23
CA ALA A 20 18.47 5.29 -11.31
C ALA A 20 18.85 6.69 -10.80
N PHE A 21 18.15 7.21 -9.80
CA PHE A 21 18.57 8.46 -9.14
C PHE A 21 19.92 8.28 -8.44
N HIS A 22 20.19 7.12 -7.83
CA HIS A 22 21.49 6.82 -7.24
C HIS A 22 22.60 6.77 -8.30
N GLU A 23 22.37 6.17 -9.47
CA GLU A 23 23.29 6.20 -10.63
C GLU A 23 23.60 7.66 -11.07
N LEU A 24 22.58 8.52 -11.04
CA LEU A 24 22.72 9.96 -11.32
C LEU A 24 23.34 10.75 -10.17
N LYS A 25 23.87 10.07 -9.12
CA LYS A 25 24.51 10.67 -7.94
C LYS A 25 23.61 11.61 -7.16
N LYS A 26 22.31 11.33 -7.17
CA LYS A 26 21.35 12.03 -6.32
C LYS A 26 21.29 11.37 -4.93
N ASN A 27 21.07 12.18 -3.90
CA ASN A 27 20.78 11.67 -2.56
C ASN A 27 19.32 11.23 -2.50
N VAL A 28 19.09 9.92 -2.56
CA VAL A 28 17.77 9.32 -2.68
C VAL A 28 17.54 8.22 -1.65
N MET A 29 16.32 8.12 -1.18
CA MET A 29 15.82 6.96 -0.41
C MET A 29 14.50 6.45 -0.99
N VAL A 30 14.24 5.16 -0.82
CA VAL A 30 12.95 4.58 -1.16
C VAL A 30 12.18 4.18 0.10
N ALA A 31 10.87 4.42 0.13
CA ALA A 31 9.98 4.01 1.22
C ALA A 31 8.91 3.05 0.68
N LEU A 32 8.92 1.82 1.17
CA LEU A 32 8.12 0.70 0.68
C LEU A 32 7.21 0.13 1.75
N ARG A 33 6.16 -0.57 1.31
CA ARG A 33 5.38 -1.43 2.19
C ARG A 33 6.09 -2.75 2.41
N GLU A 34 5.96 -3.28 3.60
CA GLU A 34 6.27 -4.67 3.90
C GLU A 34 5.21 -5.58 3.26
N PRO A 35 5.60 -6.63 2.51
CA PRO A 35 4.64 -7.55 1.90
C PRO A 35 4.01 -8.46 2.96
N ALA A 36 2.71 -8.76 2.80
CA ALA A 36 2.05 -9.81 3.56
C ALA A 36 2.62 -11.18 3.18
N LEU A 37 2.76 -12.08 4.15
CA LEU A 37 3.13 -13.46 3.89
C LEU A 37 2.12 -14.10 2.93
N GLY A 38 0.84 -14.12 3.29
CA GLY A 38 -0.22 -14.68 2.48
C GLY A 38 0.06 -16.12 2.02
N PRO A 39 -0.72 -16.66 1.08
CA PRO A 39 -0.49 -18.02 0.56
C PRO A 39 0.65 -18.11 -0.46
N THR A 40 1.25 -17.01 -0.87
CA THR A 40 2.26 -16.91 -1.93
C THR A 40 3.57 -16.29 -1.46
N PHE A 41 3.85 -16.35 -0.17
CA PHE A 41 5.10 -15.94 0.45
C PHE A 41 5.61 -14.56 -0.02
N GLY A 42 4.88 -13.52 0.34
CA GLY A 42 5.25 -12.13 0.10
C GLY A 42 4.91 -11.56 -1.28
N ILE A 43 4.45 -12.35 -2.24
CA ILE A 43 4.09 -11.82 -3.58
C ILE A 43 2.86 -10.90 -3.52
N LYS A 44 1.98 -11.11 -2.53
CA LYS A 44 0.72 -10.37 -2.41
C LYS A 44 0.88 -9.17 -1.48
N GLY A 45 0.40 -8.01 -1.92
CA GLY A 45 0.28 -6.80 -1.11
C GLY A 45 1.51 -5.92 -1.00
N GLY A 46 2.52 -6.21 -1.71
CA GLY A 46 3.80 -5.53 -1.79
C GLY A 46 4.87 -6.56 -2.12
N ALA A 47 5.98 -6.13 -2.64
CA ALA A 47 7.10 -7.00 -2.95
C ALA A 47 8.39 -6.20 -2.82
N THR A 48 9.50 -6.90 -2.70
CA THR A 48 10.83 -6.30 -2.64
C THR A 48 11.36 -5.80 -4.00
N GLY A 49 10.53 -5.79 -5.03
CA GLY A 49 10.95 -5.58 -6.41
C GLY A 49 11.22 -6.89 -7.14
N GLY A 50 12.04 -6.87 -8.18
CA GLY A 50 12.38 -8.06 -8.95
C GLY A 50 13.52 -7.82 -9.94
N GLY A 51 14.21 -8.89 -10.35
CA GLY A 51 15.40 -8.78 -11.16
C GLY A 51 16.52 -8.02 -10.42
N TYR A 52 17.19 -7.12 -11.11
CA TYR A 52 18.20 -6.27 -10.49
C TYR A 52 17.62 -5.13 -9.66
N ALA A 53 16.38 -4.69 -9.93
CA ALA A 53 15.68 -3.67 -9.13
C ALA A 53 14.99 -4.31 -7.91
N GLN A 54 15.77 -4.66 -6.90
CA GLN A 54 15.33 -5.44 -5.76
C GLN A 54 15.95 -4.94 -4.44
N VAL A 55 15.15 -4.98 -3.36
CA VAL A 55 15.56 -4.65 -1.99
C VAL A 55 15.96 -5.93 -1.25
N LEU A 56 17.00 -5.83 -0.42
CA LEU A 56 17.57 -6.93 0.36
C LEU A 56 17.36 -6.71 1.88
N PRO A 57 17.26 -7.78 2.68
CA PRO A 57 17.24 -9.20 2.33
C PRO A 57 15.84 -9.64 1.84
N MET A 58 15.71 -10.08 0.61
CA MET A 58 14.42 -10.36 -0.04
C MET A 58 13.65 -11.48 0.65
N GLU A 59 14.32 -12.58 0.98
CA GLU A 59 13.69 -13.75 1.61
C GLU A 59 13.11 -13.38 2.98
N ASP A 60 13.85 -12.66 3.81
CA ASP A 60 13.40 -12.26 5.13
C ASP A 60 12.22 -11.30 5.05
N ILE A 61 12.30 -10.29 4.15
CA ILE A 61 11.23 -9.32 3.96
C ILE A 61 9.93 -10.00 3.49
N ASN A 62 10.03 -11.01 2.62
CA ASN A 62 8.87 -11.74 2.11
C ASN A 62 8.31 -12.79 3.08
N LEU A 63 8.99 -13.08 4.19
CA LEU A 63 8.55 -14.06 5.19
C LEU A 63 8.19 -13.37 6.52
N HIS A 64 9.13 -13.26 7.43
CA HIS A 64 8.89 -12.79 8.80
C HIS A 64 9.77 -11.61 9.19
N PHE A 65 10.19 -10.87 8.29
CA PHE A 65 11.15 -9.76 8.37
C PHE A 65 11.66 -9.46 9.80
N ASN A 66 11.26 -8.32 10.43
CA ASN A 66 11.66 -7.97 11.80
C ASN A 66 10.53 -8.16 12.83
N GLY A 67 9.47 -8.83 12.48
CA GLY A 67 8.37 -9.15 13.39
C GLY A 67 7.29 -8.09 13.53
N ASP A 68 7.27 -7.05 12.69
CA ASP A 68 6.25 -6.00 12.74
C ASP A 68 4.85 -6.58 12.54
N PHE A 69 4.68 -7.48 11.56
CA PHE A 69 3.40 -8.14 11.32
C PHE A 69 3.02 -9.10 12.45
N HIS A 70 3.98 -9.76 13.08
CA HIS A 70 3.73 -10.56 14.26
C HIS A 70 3.25 -9.71 15.43
N ALA A 71 3.86 -8.56 15.65
CA ALA A 71 3.43 -7.62 16.69
C ALA A 71 2.01 -7.10 16.43
N ILE A 72 1.70 -6.75 15.18
CA ILE A 72 0.35 -6.32 14.77
C ILE A 72 -0.67 -7.46 14.96
N THR A 73 -0.35 -8.66 14.51
CA THR A 73 -1.18 -9.87 14.72
C THR A 73 -1.44 -10.09 16.20
N THR A 74 -0.38 -10.01 17.02
CA THR A 74 -0.46 -10.20 18.47
C THR A 74 -1.32 -9.12 19.13
N ALA A 75 -1.12 -7.84 18.79
CA ALA A 75 -1.91 -6.74 19.34
C ALA A 75 -3.39 -6.86 18.95
N ASN A 76 -3.68 -7.18 17.69
CA ASN A 76 -5.05 -7.38 17.22
C ASN A 76 -5.75 -8.53 17.95
N ASN A 77 -5.08 -9.66 18.11
CA ASN A 77 -5.63 -10.84 18.76
C ASN A 77 -5.69 -10.67 20.29
N ALA A 78 -4.77 -9.91 20.89
CA ALA A 78 -4.85 -9.53 22.29
C ALA A 78 -6.12 -8.70 22.57
N LEU A 79 -6.47 -7.76 21.68
CA LEU A 79 -7.72 -7.02 21.81
C LEU A 79 -8.93 -7.95 21.75
N SER A 80 -8.95 -8.95 20.83
CA SER A 80 -10.00 -9.96 20.81
C SER A 80 -10.10 -10.74 22.13
N ALA A 81 -8.94 -11.11 22.71
CA ALA A 81 -8.89 -11.82 23.98
C ALA A 81 -9.37 -10.93 25.16
N PHE A 82 -9.06 -9.64 25.16
CA PHE A 82 -9.57 -8.70 26.16
C PHE A 82 -11.09 -8.52 26.07
N ILE A 83 -11.66 -8.48 24.86
CA ILE A 83 -13.12 -8.46 24.66
C ILE A 83 -13.76 -9.74 25.23
N ASP A 84 -13.22 -10.91 24.87
CA ASP A 84 -13.76 -12.19 25.35
C ASP A 84 -13.63 -12.33 26.86
N ASN A 85 -12.54 -11.88 27.46
CA ASN A 85 -12.36 -11.85 28.90
C ASN A 85 -13.36 -10.90 29.57
N HIS A 86 -13.60 -9.71 29.01
CA HIS A 86 -14.58 -8.75 29.51
C HIS A 86 -16.00 -9.36 29.52
N LEU A 87 -16.39 -10.04 28.45
CA LEU A 87 -17.68 -10.76 28.36
C LEU A 87 -17.80 -11.83 29.46
N HIS A 88 -16.71 -12.59 29.66
CA HIS A 88 -16.67 -13.69 30.64
C HIS A 88 -16.72 -13.20 32.08
N GLN A 89 -16.08 -12.07 32.38
CA GLN A 89 -15.96 -11.50 33.73
C GLN A 89 -17.15 -10.58 34.12
N GLY A 90 -18.28 -10.72 33.48
CA GLY A 90 -19.52 -10.04 33.89
C GLY A 90 -19.99 -8.94 32.95
N ASN A 91 -19.23 -8.60 31.90
CA ASN A 91 -19.64 -7.68 30.84
C ASN A 91 -20.22 -6.34 31.35
N GLU A 92 -19.50 -5.65 32.24
CA GLU A 92 -19.94 -4.38 32.83
C GLU A 92 -20.29 -3.30 31.80
N LEU A 93 -19.63 -3.30 30.63
CA LEU A 93 -19.93 -2.40 29.53
C LEU A 93 -21.22 -2.75 28.76
N GLY A 94 -21.84 -3.91 29.04
CA GLY A 94 -23.07 -4.33 28.40
C GLY A 94 -22.93 -4.61 26.89
N ILE A 95 -21.77 -5.07 26.45
CA ILE A 95 -21.50 -5.42 25.04
C ILE A 95 -22.48 -6.53 24.59
N ASP A 96 -23.16 -6.30 23.48
CA ASP A 96 -23.93 -7.36 22.81
C ASP A 96 -22.98 -8.25 22.03
N GLN A 97 -22.82 -9.50 22.46
CA GLN A 97 -21.90 -10.45 21.85
C GLN A 97 -22.18 -10.71 20.34
N ARG A 98 -23.40 -10.41 19.86
CA ARG A 98 -23.80 -10.51 18.45
C ARG A 98 -23.43 -9.27 17.64
N ARG A 99 -22.93 -8.22 18.30
CA ARG A 99 -22.58 -6.92 17.72
C ARG A 99 -21.11 -6.56 17.94
N ILE A 100 -20.27 -7.56 18.17
CA ILE A 100 -18.82 -7.41 18.17
C ILE A 100 -18.38 -7.40 16.73
N GLU A 101 -17.76 -6.29 16.32
CA GLU A 101 -17.25 -6.09 14.94
C GLU A 101 -15.77 -6.42 14.83
N TRP A 102 -15.06 -6.39 15.96
CA TRP A 102 -13.65 -6.70 16.02
C TRP A 102 -13.39 -8.18 15.77
N LYS A 103 -12.61 -8.48 14.72
CA LYS A 103 -12.24 -9.85 14.35
C LYS A 103 -10.78 -10.13 14.66
N ARG A 104 -10.45 -11.40 14.80
CA ARG A 104 -9.08 -11.89 14.86
C ARG A 104 -8.38 -11.74 13.52
N VAL A 105 -7.04 -11.83 13.52
CA VAL A 105 -6.25 -11.82 12.30
C VAL A 105 -5.21 -12.92 12.30
N LEU A 106 -4.84 -13.34 11.09
CA LEU A 106 -3.72 -14.24 10.79
C LEU A 106 -3.08 -13.75 9.49
N ASP A 107 -1.73 -13.69 9.40
CA ASP A 107 -1.09 -13.23 8.17
C ASP A 107 -1.08 -14.31 7.08
N MET A 108 -2.28 -14.80 6.80
CA MET A 108 -2.57 -15.80 5.78
C MET A 108 -4.00 -15.67 5.28
N ASN A 109 -4.22 -15.91 3.99
CA ASN A 109 -5.56 -15.97 3.43
C ASN A 109 -6.13 -17.37 3.67
N ASP A 110 -6.80 -17.58 4.80
CA ASP A 110 -7.51 -18.83 5.10
C ASP A 110 -9.02 -18.64 5.03
N ARG A 111 -9.61 -19.14 3.96
CA ARG A 111 -11.05 -19.02 3.73
C ARG A 111 -11.88 -19.80 4.74
N ALA A 112 -11.35 -20.90 5.28
CA ALA A 112 -12.04 -21.72 6.27
C ALA A 112 -12.21 -21.02 7.62
N LEU A 113 -11.35 -20.04 7.93
CA LEU A 113 -11.37 -19.27 9.17
C LEU A 113 -12.20 -17.99 9.11
N ARG A 114 -12.90 -17.71 8.02
CA ARG A 114 -13.71 -16.46 7.89
C ARG A 114 -14.89 -16.41 8.85
N HIS A 115 -15.44 -17.56 9.20
CA HIS A 115 -16.54 -17.72 10.14
C HIS A 115 -16.24 -18.89 11.05
N VAL A 116 -16.02 -18.63 12.34
CA VAL A 116 -15.71 -19.62 13.35
C VAL A 116 -16.55 -19.37 14.61
N ASN A 117 -16.79 -20.41 15.40
CA ASN A 117 -17.36 -20.25 16.73
C ASN A 117 -16.25 -20.33 17.77
N VAL A 118 -16.18 -19.34 18.64
CA VAL A 118 -15.23 -19.28 19.77
C VAL A 118 -15.94 -19.42 21.10
N GLY A 119 -15.19 -19.68 22.18
CA GLY A 119 -15.74 -19.81 23.54
C GLY A 119 -16.50 -21.11 23.81
N LEU A 120 -16.31 -22.16 22.99
CA LEU A 120 -16.89 -23.46 23.19
C LEU A 120 -16.15 -24.26 24.28
N GLY A 121 -16.78 -25.29 24.86
CA GLY A 121 -16.15 -26.17 25.85
C GLY A 121 -16.61 -25.94 27.29
N GLY A 122 -17.69 -25.22 27.49
CA GLY A 122 -18.35 -25.02 28.80
C GLY A 122 -18.03 -23.70 29.48
N PRO A 123 -18.59 -23.46 30.66
CA PRO A 123 -18.60 -22.13 31.30
C PRO A 123 -17.23 -21.54 31.62
N THR A 124 -16.19 -22.37 31.75
CA THR A 124 -14.82 -21.92 32.04
C THR A 124 -14.06 -21.41 30.81
N ASN A 125 -14.59 -21.65 29.61
CA ASN A 125 -13.92 -21.31 28.34
C ASN A 125 -14.41 -20.02 27.68
N GLY A 126 -15.24 -19.25 28.36
CA GLY A 126 -15.77 -17.98 27.87
C GLY A 126 -17.21 -18.04 27.42
N VAL A 127 -17.64 -17.05 26.66
CA VAL A 127 -19.00 -16.91 26.13
C VAL A 127 -19.01 -17.31 24.66
N PRO A 128 -19.79 -18.33 24.26
CA PRO A 128 -19.87 -18.74 22.86
C PRO A 128 -20.37 -17.61 21.95
N ARG A 129 -19.62 -17.32 20.88
CA ARG A 129 -20.01 -16.35 19.87
C ARG A 129 -19.39 -16.68 18.50
N GLU A 130 -19.95 -16.07 17.47
CA GLU A 130 -19.32 -16.05 16.15
C GLU A 130 -18.12 -15.10 16.15
N ASP A 131 -17.07 -15.49 15.45
CA ASP A 131 -15.88 -14.68 15.16
C ASP A 131 -15.37 -15.04 13.76
N GLY A 132 -14.19 -14.52 13.39
CA GLY A 132 -13.50 -14.88 12.16
C GLY A 132 -12.10 -14.30 12.13
N PHE A 133 -11.32 -14.77 11.17
CA PHE A 133 -9.97 -14.28 10.95
C PHE A 133 -9.88 -13.51 9.64
N ASN A 134 -9.42 -12.27 9.70
CA ASN A 134 -8.98 -11.51 8.55
C ASN A 134 -7.48 -11.71 8.33
N ILE A 135 -6.93 -11.28 7.20
CA ILE A 135 -5.48 -11.20 7.03
C ILE A 135 -4.93 -10.02 7.83
N THR A 136 -3.73 -10.16 8.41
CA THR A 136 -3.12 -9.13 9.28
C THR A 136 -3.07 -7.74 8.63
N VAL A 137 -2.78 -7.66 7.34
CA VAL A 137 -2.73 -6.39 6.59
C VAL A 137 -4.10 -5.70 6.40
N ALA A 138 -5.19 -6.38 6.74
CA ALA A 138 -6.54 -5.82 6.80
C ALA A 138 -6.92 -5.33 8.21
N SER A 139 -6.05 -5.50 9.21
CA SER A 139 -6.28 -5.02 10.57
C SER A 139 -6.34 -3.49 10.60
N GLU A 140 -7.29 -2.95 11.38
CA GLU A 140 -7.35 -1.52 11.68
C GLU A 140 -6.09 -1.05 12.41
N ILE A 141 -5.47 -1.90 13.24
CA ILE A 141 -4.19 -1.61 13.90
C ILE A 141 -3.08 -1.39 12.87
N MET A 142 -3.04 -2.17 11.79
CA MET A 142 -2.08 -1.96 10.69
C MET A 142 -2.26 -0.57 10.06
N ALA A 143 -3.49 -0.18 9.76
CA ALA A 143 -3.79 1.13 9.20
C ALA A 143 -3.42 2.27 10.16
N ILE A 144 -3.77 2.14 11.43
CA ILE A 144 -3.46 3.11 12.48
C ILE A 144 -1.94 3.26 12.66
N LEU A 145 -1.19 2.15 12.72
CA LEU A 145 0.27 2.18 12.85
C LEU A 145 0.89 2.97 11.69
N CYS A 146 0.44 2.72 10.46
CA CYS A 146 0.96 3.41 9.27
C CYS A 146 0.61 4.90 9.21
N LEU A 147 -0.46 5.34 9.86
CA LEU A 147 -0.86 6.76 9.95
C LEU A 147 -0.39 7.44 11.24
N SER A 148 0.33 6.74 12.11
CA SER A 148 0.81 7.29 13.37
C SER A 148 2.22 7.87 13.24
N ARG A 149 2.49 8.96 14.00
CA ARG A 149 3.78 9.67 14.03
C ARG A 149 4.60 9.41 15.29
N SER A 150 4.00 8.82 16.29
CA SER A 150 4.67 8.49 17.56
C SER A 150 3.90 7.41 18.31
N ILE A 151 4.53 6.80 19.31
CA ILE A 151 3.85 5.84 20.20
C ILE A 151 2.68 6.48 20.97
N LYS A 152 2.75 7.76 21.27
CA LYS A 152 1.66 8.51 21.90
C LYS A 152 0.47 8.67 20.96
N ASP A 153 0.72 9.08 19.72
CA ASP A 153 -0.29 9.21 18.66
C ASP A 153 -0.92 7.86 18.33
N LEU A 154 -0.08 6.79 18.21
CA LEU A 154 -0.54 5.42 18.04
C LEU A 154 -1.51 4.99 19.15
N ARG A 155 -1.14 5.20 20.42
CA ARG A 155 -2.00 4.89 21.57
C ARG A 155 -3.32 5.65 21.52
N GLU A 156 -3.27 6.94 21.19
CA GLU A 156 -4.47 7.78 21.10
C GLU A 156 -5.40 7.31 19.97
N LYS A 157 -4.87 6.99 18.81
CA LYS A 157 -5.66 6.46 17.69
C LYS A 157 -6.25 5.07 18.01
N ILE A 158 -5.47 4.18 18.61
CA ILE A 158 -5.94 2.86 19.06
C ILE A 158 -7.09 2.99 20.08
N SER A 159 -7.05 3.96 20.98
CA SER A 159 -8.10 4.17 22.00
C SER A 159 -9.48 4.42 21.38
N LYS A 160 -9.53 4.98 20.17
CA LYS A 160 -10.75 5.34 19.43
C LYS A 160 -11.37 4.17 18.63
N ILE A 161 -10.69 3.04 18.52
CA ILE A 161 -11.21 1.87 17.78
C ILE A 161 -12.55 1.43 18.38
N THR A 162 -13.58 1.33 17.57
CA THR A 162 -14.86 0.76 17.94
C THR A 162 -14.79 -0.76 17.85
N ILE A 163 -14.99 -1.46 18.97
CA ILE A 163 -14.90 -2.92 19.05
C ILE A 163 -16.25 -3.62 18.83
N GLY A 164 -17.34 -2.90 19.00
CA GLY A 164 -18.70 -3.38 18.90
C GLY A 164 -19.69 -2.44 19.55
N TYR A 165 -20.88 -2.94 19.85
CA TYR A 165 -21.97 -2.11 20.38
C TYR A 165 -22.65 -2.78 21.58
N THR A 166 -23.21 -1.95 22.46
CA THR A 166 -24.12 -2.40 23.53
C THR A 166 -25.45 -2.88 22.93
N ARG A 167 -26.31 -3.49 23.78
CA ARG A 167 -27.69 -3.85 23.37
C ARG A 167 -28.50 -2.65 22.89
N ASP A 168 -28.23 -1.47 23.47
CA ASP A 168 -28.88 -0.20 23.08
C ASP A 168 -28.19 0.49 21.87
N ARG A 169 -27.30 -0.22 21.17
CA ARG A 169 -26.57 0.25 19.98
C ARG A 169 -25.62 1.41 20.24
N LYS A 170 -25.15 1.59 21.46
CA LYS A 170 -24.08 2.55 21.74
C LYS A 170 -22.74 1.92 21.38
N PRO A 171 -21.85 2.64 20.68
CA PRO A 171 -20.51 2.13 20.38
C PRO A 171 -19.72 1.89 21.67
N VAL A 172 -18.93 0.85 21.68
CA VAL A 172 -17.94 0.55 22.72
C VAL A 172 -16.57 0.59 22.08
N THR A 173 -15.64 1.30 22.71
CA THR A 173 -14.30 1.54 22.20
C THR A 173 -13.22 0.81 22.99
N VAL A 174 -11.98 0.80 22.47
CA VAL A 174 -10.81 0.30 23.20
C VAL A 174 -10.56 1.11 24.47
N ALA A 175 -10.85 2.43 24.46
CA ALA A 175 -10.74 3.27 25.65
C ALA A 175 -11.71 2.85 26.77
N ASP A 176 -12.91 2.39 26.44
CA ASP A 176 -13.87 1.87 27.42
C ASP A 176 -13.36 0.60 28.11
N LEU A 177 -12.62 -0.25 27.37
CA LEU A 177 -11.92 -1.42 27.93
C LEU A 177 -10.65 -1.07 28.70
N LYS A 178 -10.08 0.14 28.53
CA LYS A 178 -8.85 0.63 29.17
C LYS A 178 -7.62 -0.21 28.84
N VAL A 179 -7.50 -0.72 27.61
CA VAL A 179 -6.42 -1.63 27.18
C VAL A 179 -5.48 -1.02 26.12
N GLU A 180 -5.69 0.23 25.71
CA GLU A 180 -4.88 0.91 24.70
C GLU A 180 -3.38 0.98 25.04
N GLY A 181 -3.05 1.04 26.34
CA GLY A 181 -1.68 1.02 26.83
C GLY A 181 -0.99 -0.33 26.60
N ALA A 182 -1.69 -1.44 26.83
CA ALA A 182 -1.18 -2.80 26.60
C ALA A 182 -0.92 -3.03 25.10
N LEU A 183 -1.84 -2.60 24.24
CA LEU A 183 -1.68 -2.71 22.79
C LEU A 183 -0.50 -1.87 22.29
N ALA A 184 -0.35 -0.64 22.77
CA ALA A 184 0.78 0.23 22.42
C ALA A 184 2.13 -0.38 22.87
N MET A 185 2.18 -1.06 24.02
CA MET A 185 3.38 -1.76 24.47
C MET A 185 3.78 -2.91 23.55
N ILE A 186 2.83 -3.70 23.06
CA ILE A 186 3.10 -4.75 22.08
C ILE A 186 3.70 -4.18 20.79
N LEU A 187 3.25 -2.99 20.38
CA LEU A 187 3.64 -2.33 19.14
C LEU A 187 4.86 -1.40 19.26
N LYS A 188 5.50 -1.29 20.44
CA LYS A 188 6.55 -0.30 20.72
C LYS A 188 7.77 -0.38 19.79
N ASP A 189 8.10 -1.56 19.30
CA ASP A 189 9.20 -1.77 18.37
C ASP A 189 8.71 -1.80 16.92
N ALA A 190 7.51 -2.34 16.67
CA ALA A 190 6.89 -2.39 15.35
C ALA A 190 6.55 -1.01 14.76
N ILE A 191 6.52 0.06 15.57
CA ILE A 191 6.30 1.43 15.08
C ILE A 191 7.54 2.03 14.40
N LYS A 192 8.72 1.41 14.55
CA LYS A 192 9.98 1.89 13.99
C LYS A 192 10.18 1.35 12.57
N PRO A 193 10.40 2.22 11.55
CA PRO A 193 10.70 1.76 10.21
C PRO A 193 11.97 0.91 10.14
N ASN A 194 11.97 -0.08 9.25
CA ASN A 194 13.11 -0.97 9.04
C ASN A 194 14.00 -0.41 7.92
N LEU A 195 15.28 -0.16 8.23
CA LEU A 195 16.26 0.32 7.26
C LEU A 195 16.97 -0.86 6.59
N VAL A 196 16.90 -0.89 5.29
CA VAL A 196 17.54 -1.88 4.40
C VAL A 196 18.11 -1.16 3.17
N GLN A 197 18.49 -1.87 2.12
CA GLN A 197 18.98 -1.27 0.89
C GLN A 197 18.61 -2.10 -0.34
N SER A 198 18.65 -1.48 -1.52
CA SER A 198 18.55 -2.20 -2.79
C SER A 198 19.85 -2.98 -3.09
N ILE A 199 19.82 -3.85 -4.11
CA ILE A 199 21.02 -4.55 -4.61
C ILE A 199 22.12 -3.54 -4.98
N GLU A 200 21.75 -2.40 -5.53
CA GLU A 200 22.69 -1.36 -5.97
C GLU A 200 23.08 -0.37 -4.84
N GLY A 201 22.62 -0.60 -3.62
CA GLY A 201 23.02 0.15 -2.44
C GLY A 201 22.16 1.37 -2.13
N THR A 202 21.06 1.59 -2.83
CA THR A 202 20.12 2.67 -2.48
C THR A 202 19.43 2.37 -1.15
N PRO A 203 19.50 3.27 -0.14
CA PRO A 203 18.85 3.08 1.14
C PRO A 203 17.32 2.96 1.00
N ALA A 204 16.74 2.03 1.73
CA ALA A 204 15.31 1.76 1.70
C ALA A 204 14.71 1.64 3.11
N LEU A 205 13.57 2.27 3.34
CA LEU A 205 12.75 2.08 4.53
C LEU A 205 11.55 1.21 4.19
N VAL A 206 11.46 0.04 4.82
CA VAL A 206 10.33 -0.89 4.67
C VAL A 206 9.51 -0.86 5.95
N HIS A 207 8.24 -0.47 5.88
CA HIS A 207 7.42 -0.34 7.08
C HIS A 207 5.92 -0.35 6.80
N GLY A 208 5.23 -1.27 7.46
CA GLY A 208 3.78 -1.47 7.35
C GLY A 208 3.34 -1.96 5.96
N GLY A 209 2.17 -2.54 5.89
CA GLY A 209 1.69 -3.15 4.64
C GLY A 209 0.17 -3.14 4.49
N PRO A 210 -0.54 -2.02 4.78
CA PRO A 210 -2.00 -2.01 4.67
C PRO A 210 -2.43 -2.21 3.22
N PHE A 211 -3.47 -3.04 3.00
CA PHE A 211 -4.02 -3.23 1.67
C PHE A 211 -4.80 -2.01 1.20
N ALA A 212 -4.63 -1.62 -0.06
CA ALA A 212 -5.30 -0.44 -0.63
C ALA A 212 -6.82 -0.62 -0.79
N ASN A 213 -7.31 -1.84 -0.93
CA ASN A 213 -8.75 -2.13 -1.01
C ASN A 213 -9.44 -2.17 0.37
N ILE A 214 -8.68 -2.19 1.45
CA ILE A 214 -9.20 -2.21 2.83
C ILE A 214 -8.87 -0.89 3.55
N ALA A 215 -7.63 -0.41 3.42
CA ALA A 215 -7.11 0.79 4.07
C ALA A 215 -6.50 1.74 3.02
N HIS A 216 -5.45 2.50 3.38
CA HIS A 216 -4.85 3.51 2.47
C HIS A 216 -3.78 2.94 1.53
N GLY A 217 -3.31 1.69 1.72
CA GLY A 217 -2.47 0.99 0.76
C GLY A 217 -1.08 1.57 0.51
N CYS A 218 -0.52 2.26 1.51
CA CYS A 218 0.79 2.92 1.45
C CYS A 218 1.62 2.53 2.66
N ASN A 219 2.95 2.67 2.59
CA ASN A 219 3.82 2.54 3.77
C ASN A 219 3.49 3.61 4.82
N SER A 220 4.15 3.51 5.99
CA SER A 220 3.88 4.42 7.10
C SER A 220 4.27 5.87 6.81
N ILE A 221 3.62 6.80 7.50
CA ILE A 221 4.02 8.21 7.55
C ILE A 221 5.44 8.32 8.11
N LEU A 222 5.76 7.62 9.20
CA LEU A 222 7.08 7.63 9.82
C LEU A 222 8.19 7.24 8.84
N ALA A 223 8.00 6.20 8.02
CA ALA A 223 9.00 5.80 7.03
C ALA A 223 9.22 6.92 5.99
N THR A 224 8.15 7.52 5.49
CA THR A 224 8.24 8.59 4.49
C THR A 224 8.84 9.87 5.09
N GLU A 225 8.44 10.28 6.29
CA GLU A 225 8.99 11.45 6.98
C GLU A 225 10.48 11.24 7.29
N THR A 226 10.85 10.08 7.83
CA THR A 226 12.27 9.74 8.09
C THR A 226 13.09 9.77 6.81
N ALA A 227 12.59 9.23 5.71
CA ALA A 227 13.29 9.29 4.42
C ALA A 227 13.47 10.73 3.94
N ARG A 228 12.47 11.60 4.10
CA ARG A 228 12.52 13.03 3.72
C ARG A 228 13.51 13.85 4.54
N GLU A 229 13.77 13.46 5.78
CA GLU A 229 14.80 14.09 6.62
C GLU A 229 16.23 13.67 6.23
N LEU A 230 16.38 12.51 5.58
CA LEU A 230 17.68 11.91 5.28
C LEU A 230 18.10 12.04 3.82
N ALA A 231 17.16 12.30 2.90
CA ALA A 231 17.42 12.35 1.47
C ALA A 231 16.71 13.53 0.79
N ASP A 232 17.30 13.99 -0.32
CA ASP A 232 16.74 15.08 -1.13
C ASP A 232 15.56 14.60 -1.98
N ILE A 233 15.58 13.32 -2.38
CA ILE A 233 14.54 12.66 -3.16
C ILE A 233 14.03 11.44 -2.40
N VAL A 234 12.72 11.33 -2.23
CA VAL A 234 12.07 10.14 -1.68
C VAL A 234 11.13 9.54 -2.70
N VAL A 235 11.38 8.30 -3.08
CA VAL A 235 10.48 7.53 -3.94
C VAL A 235 9.63 6.62 -3.07
N THR A 236 8.32 6.63 -3.27
CA THR A 236 7.39 5.76 -2.53
C THR A 236 6.33 5.18 -3.45
N GLU A 237 5.56 4.24 -2.97
CA GLU A 237 4.56 3.55 -3.77
C GLU A 237 3.15 3.67 -3.19
N ALA A 238 2.16 3.50 -4.06
CA ALA A 238 0.76 3.32 -3.70
C ALA A 238 0.22 2.03 -4.34
N GLY A 239 -0.56 1.26 -3.58
CA GLY A 239 -1.08 -0.03 -4.03
C GLY A 239 -2.15 0.08 -5.09
N PHE A 240 -2.33 -0.96 -5.91
CA PHE A 240 -3.32 -1.03 -6.98
C PHE A 240 -3.13 0.03 -8.09
N GLY A 241 -4.21 0.47 -8.72
CA GLY A 241 -4.21 1.54 -9.70
C GLY A 241 -4.24 2.93 -9.07
N SER A 242 -4.05 3.97 -9.88
CA SER A 242 -4.09 5.35 -9.40
C SER A 242 -5.50 5.80 -8.99
N ASP A 243 -6.51 5.13 -9.48
CA ASP A 243 -7.92 5.29 -9.12
C ASP A 243 -8.29 4.70 -7.75
N LEU A 244 -7.35 4.06 -7.06
CA LEU A 244 -7.54 3.50 -5.73
C LEU A 244 -6.37 3.86 -4.81
N GLY A 245 -5.17 3.31 -5.04
CA GLY A 245 -4.05 3.50 -4.13
C GLY A 245 -3.46 4.91 -4.19
N ALA A 246 -3.27 5.49 -5.38
CA ALA A 246 -2.77 6.86 -5.47
C ALA A 246 -3.80 7.86 -4.93
N GLU A 247 -5.10 7.68 -5.20
CA GLU A 247 -6.16 8.49 -4.62
C GLU A 247 -6.10 8.48 -3.09
N LYS A 248 -6.01 7.29 -2.48
CA LYS A 248 -5.86 7.15 -1.02
C LYS A 248 -4.54 7.70 -0.49
N PHE A 249 -3.47 7.61 -1.28
CA PHE A 249 -2.21 8.27 -0.92
C PHE A 249 -2.40 9.78 -0.80
N MET A 250 -3.04 10.41 -1.79
CA MET A 250 -3.26 11.85 -1.88
C MET A 250 -4.26 12.33 -0.81
N ASP A 251 -5.44 11.71 -0.76
CA ASP A 251 -6.55 12.18 0.08
C ASP A 251 -6.47 11.71 1.54
N ILE A 252 -5.68 10.66 1.85
CA ILE A 252 -5.51 10.17 3.22
C ILE A 252 -4.09 10.42 3.71
N LYS A 253 -3.09 9.72 3.14
CA LYS A 253 -1.73 9.75 3.69
C LYS A 253 -1.06 11.11 3.56
N ALA A 254 -1.06 11.72 2.38
CA ALA A 254 -0.43 13.01 2.14
C ALA A 254 -1.11 14.11 2.96
N ARG A 255 -2.43 14.09 3.02
CA ARG A 255 -3.23 15.01 3.84
C ARG A 255 -2.90 14.87 5.33
N GLU A 256 -2.92 13.65 5.88
CA GLU A 256 -2.62 13.38 7.30
C GLU A 256 -1.17 13.74 7.64
N ALA A 257 -0.25 13.48 6.75
CA ALA A 257 1.17 13.77 6.93
C ALA A 257 1.53 15.25 6.68
N GLY A 258 0.73 15.98 5.89
CA GLY A 258 0.98 17.38 5.56
C GLY A 258 2.14 17.55 4.59
N PHE A 259 2.36 16.59 3.68
CA PHE A 259 3.32 16.72 2.59
C PHE A 259 2.64 16.66 1.23
N GLU A 260 3.31 17.22 0.22
CA GLU A 260 2.82 17.31 -1.15
C GLU A 260 3.73 16.51 -2.09
N PRO A 261 3.18 15.61 -2.91
CA PRO A 261 3.95 14.93 -3.94
C PRO A 261 4.45 15.92 -5.01
N SER A 262 5.73 15.81 -5.35
CA SER A 262 6.35 16.66 -6.40
C SER A 262 6.15 16.09 -7.81
N ALA A 263 5.95 14.78 -7.94
CA ALA A 263 5.65 14.09 -9.19
C ALA A 263 4.93 12.77 -8.91
N VAL A 264 4.24 12.24 -9.91
CA VAL A 264 3.64 10.90 -9.87
C VAL A 264 4.08 10.09 -11.07
N VAL A 265 4.67 8.91 -10.83
CA VAL A 265 5.00 7.98 -11.91
C VAL A 265 3.84 7.01 -12.11
N VAL A 266 3.23 7.03 -13.28
CA VAL A 266 2.18 6.09 -13.69
C VAL A 266 2.80 4.94 -14.44
N VAL A 267 2.90 3.79 -13.81
CA VAL A 267 3.45 2.59 -14.45
C VAL A 267 2.44 1.99 -15.42
N ALA A 268 2.85 1.84 -16.66
CA ALA A 268 2.12 1.18 -17.74
C ALA A 268 2.92 0.00 -18.28
N THR A 269 2.23 -1.00 -18.82
CA THR A 269 2.85 -2.11 -19.56
C THR A 269 2.06 -2.37 -20.84
N VAL A 270 2.75 -2.75 -21.91
CA VAL A 270 2.10 -3.16 -23.16
C VAL A 270 1.11 -4.29 -22.91
N ARG A 271 1.48 -5.26 -22.06
CA ARG A 271 0.59 -6.38 -21.68
C ARG A 271 -0.72 -5.92 -21.06
N ALA A 272 -0.65 -4.96 -20.14
CA ALA A 272 -1.85 -4.44 -19.50
C ALA A 272 -2.72 -3.65 -20.48
N LEU A 273 -2.11 -2.87 -21.37
CA LEU A 273 -2.83 -2.16 -22.43
C LEU A 273 -3.54 -3.16 -23.37
N LYS A 274 -2.85 -4.24 -23.82
CA LYS A 274 -3.48 -5.30 -24.62
C LYS A 274 -4.67 -5.95 -23.88
N MET A 275 -4.54 -6.25 -22.60
CA MET A 275 -5.66 -6.81 -21.80
C MET A 275 -6.83 -5.85 -21.71
N HIS A 276 -6.60 -4.57 -21.48
CA HIS A 276 -7.64 -3.54 -21.48
C HIS A 276 -8.26 -3.36 -22.87
N GLY A 277 -7.51 -3.66 -23.92
CA GLY A 277 -7.99 -3.72 -25.31
C GLY A 277 -8.68 -5.03 -25.69
N GLY A 278 -8.91 -5.96 -24.74
CA GLY A 278 -9.68 -7.18 -24.94
C GLY A 278 -8.88 -8.44 -25.23
N VAL A 279 -7.54 -8.40 -25.19
CA VAL A 279 -6.69 -9.60 -25.41
C VAL A 279 -6.69 -10.47 -24.16
N ALA A 280 -6.94 -11.78 -24.35
CA ALA A 280 -6.87 -12.76 -23.28
C ALA A 280 -5.44 -12.93 -22.75
N LYS A 281 -5.30 -13.26 -21.45
CA LYS A 281 -4.01 -13.39 -20.77
C LYS A 281 -3.02 -14.32 -21.50
N ASP A 282 -3.50 -15.40 -22.08
CA ASP A 282 -2.66 -16.42 -22.73
C ASP A 282 -2.06 -15.95 -24.07
N ASN A 283 -2.65 -14.92 -24.69
CA ASN A 283 -2.26 -14.37 -25.98
C ASN A 283 -1.44 -13.07 -25.89
N LEU A 284 -1.04 -12.65 -24.69
CA LEU A 284 -0.34 -11.37 -24.46
C LEU A 284 1.09 -11.32 -25.06
N LYS A 285 1.64 -12.45 -25.46
CA LYS A 285 2.97 -12.55 -26.09
C LYS A 285 2.96 -12.18 -27.57
N GLU A 286 1.80 -12.22 -28.22
CA GLU A 286 1.64 -11.89 -29.63
C GLU A 286 1.52 -10.38 -29.80
N GLU A 287 2.17 -9.82 -30.84
CA GLU A 287 2.02 -8.42 -31.20
C GLU A 287 0.58 -8.08 -31.51
N ASN A 288 0.07 -7.01 -30.92
CA ASN A 288 -1.28 -6.52 -31.20
C ASN A 288 -1.42 -5.01 -30.94
N VAL A 289 -0.94 -4.22 -31.88
CA VAL A 289 -0.99 -2.76 -31.81
C VAL A 289 -2.42 -2.23 -31.73
N ASP A 290 -3.40 -2.87 -32.38
CA ASP A 290 -4.79 -2.44 -32.34
C ASP A 290 -5.41 -2.64 -30.96
N ALA A 291 -5.05 -3.70 -30.26
CA ALA A 291 -5.45 -3.88 -28.87
C ALA A 291 -4.78 -2.84 -27.95
N VAL A 292 -3.52 -2.49 -28.17
CA VAL A 292 -2.84 -1.40 -27.44
C VAL A 292 -3.60 -0.09 -27.66
N LYS A 293 -3.98 0.23 -28.89
CA LYS A 293 -4.82 1.42 -29.23
C LYS A 293 -6.15 1.41 -28.49
N ALA A 294 -6.85 0.27 -28.48
CA ALA A 294 -8.12 0.14 -27.77
C ALA A 294 -7.96 0.29 -26.24
N GLY A 295 -6.86 -0.20 -25.68
CA GLY A 295 -6.60 -0.14 -24.23
C GLY A 295 -5.98 1.15 -23.73
N ILE A 296 -5.49 2.04 -24.62
CA ILE A 296 -4.82 3.29 -24.23
C ILE A 296 -5.73 4.22 -23.40
N VAL A 297 -7.03 4.15 -23.58
CA VAL A 297 -8.03 4.91 -22.83
C VAL A 297 -7.95 4.67 -21.32
N ASN A 298 -7.47 3.50 -20.90
CA ASN A 298 -7.22 3.22 -19.49
C ASN A 298 -6.03 4.05 -18.96
N LEU A 299 -4.93 4.10 -19.70
CA LEU A 299 -3.76 4.92 -19.33
C LEU A 299 -4.14 6.41 -19.32
N GLU A 300 -4.83 6.88 -20.34
CA GLU A 300 -5.32 8.27 -20.43
C GLU A 300 -6.17 8.65 -19.22
N ARG A 301 -7.08 7.77 -18.79
CA ARG A 301 -7.89 7.99 -17.59
C ARG A 301 -7.04 8.19 -16.36
N HIS A 302 -6.01 7.35 -16.16
CA HIS A 302 -5.11 7.44 -14.99
C HIS A 302 -4.25 8.69 -15.02
N VAL A 303 -3.72 9.07 -16.17
CA VAL A 303 -3.01 10.35 -16.36
C VAL A 303 -3.91 11.53 -16.00
N ASN A 304 -5.13 11.56 -16.51
CA ASN A 304 -6.08 12.63 -16.22
C ASN A 304 -6.53 12.65 -14.75
N ASN A 305 -6.64 11.50 -14.10
CA ASN A 305 -6.95 11.44 -12.67
C ASN A 305 -5.83 12.05 -11.81
N ILE A 306 -4.57 11.79 -12.13
CA ILE A 306 -3.45 12.41 -11.40
C ILE A 306 -3.43 13.93 -11.61
N LYS A 307 -3.66 14.41 -12.83
CA LYS A 307 -3.73 15.85 -13.12
C LYS A 307 -4.79 16.59 -12.29
N LYS A 308 -5.88 15.91 -11.88
CA LYS A 308 -6.91 16.53 -10.99
C LYS A 308 -6.36 16.90 -9.60
N PHE A 309 -5.36 16.20 -9.13
CA PHE A 309 -4.65 16.55 -7.89
C PHE A 309 -3.67 17.71 -8.04
N GLY A 310 -3.50 18.26 -9.26
CA GLY A 310 -2.56 19.35 -9.54
C GLY A 310 -1.10 18.91 -9.57
N VAL A 311 -0.84 17.62 -9.80
CA VAL A 311 0.51 17.05 -9.90
C VAL A 311 0.74 16.54 -11.33
N GLU A 312 1.90 16.83 -11.91
CA GLU A 312 2.25 16.37 -13.25
C GLU A 312 2.63 14.88 -13.24
N PRO A 313 1.96 14.02 -14.05
CA PRO A 313 2.31 12.61 -14.17
C PRO A 313 3.44 12.38 -15.20
N VAL A 314 4.32 11.43 -14.87
CA VAL A 314 5.28 10.84 -15.80
C VAL A 314 4.89 9.39 -16.04
N VAL A 315 4.75 8.97 -17.27
CA VAL A 315 4.41 7.58 -17.61
C VAL A 315 5.70 6.76 -17.72
N ALA A 316 5.79 5.66 -16.98
CA ALA A 316 6.84 4.67 -17.12
C ALA A 316 6.31 3.47 -17.90
N ILE A 317 6.80 3.23 -19.12
CA ILE A 317 6.56 1.97 -19.84
C ILE A 317 7.52 0.93 -19.25
N ASN A 318 7.00 0.04 -18.40
CA ASN A 318 7.80 -1.06 -17.86
C ASN A 318 7.87 -2.17 -18.92
N ALA A 319 9.01 -2.27 -19.59
CA ALA A 319 9.23 -3.19 -20.72
C ALA A 319 9.31 -4.65 -20.28
N PHE A 320 8.79 -5.53 -21.13
CA PHE A 320 8.89 -6.97 -21.01
C PHE A 320 9.44 -7.58 -22.30
N ILE A 321 10.10 -8.72 -22.18
CA ILE A 321 10.82 -9.40 -23.27
C ILE A 321 9.99 -9.68 -24.55
N HIS A 322 8.68 -9.66 -24.46
CA HIS A 322 7.78 -9.91 -25.59
C HIS A 322 7.11 -8.64 -26.12
N ASP A 323 7.42 -7.48 -25.55
CA ASP A 323 6.89 -6.22 -26.04
C ASP A 323 7.61 -5.86 -27.36
N THR A 324 6.86 -5.46 -28.38
CA THR A 324 7.44 -5.13 -29.68
C THR A 324 7.69 -3.64 -29.83
N ASP A 325 8.64 -3.27 -30.69
CA ASP A 325 8.92 -1.86 -30.97
C ASP A 325 7.69 -1.12 -31.50
N ALA A 326 6.87 -1.77 -32.33
CA ALA A 326 5.65 -1.16 -32.86
C ALA A 326 4.62 -0.82 -31.76
N GLU A 327 4.46 -1.69 -30.77
CA GLU A 327 3.57 -1.47 -29.62
C GLU A 327 4.10 -0.34 -28.73
N ILE A 328 5.41 -0.33 -28.44
CA ILE A 328 6.06 0.69 -27.62
C ILE A 328 6.00 2.07 -28.30
N GLU A 329 6.35 2.15 -29.59
CA GLU A 329 6.33 3.40 -30.35
C GLU A 329 4.92 3.96 -30.50
N PHE A 330 3.88 3.12 -30.58
CA PHE A 330 2.50 3.62 -30.52
C PHE A 330 2.23 4.36 -29.20
N VAL A 331 2.62 3.78 -28.04
CA VAL A 331 2.38 4.41 -26.72
C VAL A 331 3.18 5.71 -26.58
N LYS A 332 4.42 5.76 -27.07
CA LYS A 332 5.25 6.96 -27.10
C LYS A 332 4.66 8.06 -27.98
N SER A 333 4.14 7.69 -29.17
CA SER A 333 3.52 8.63 -30.08
C SER A 333 2.24 9.22 -29.46
N TRP A 334 1.40 8.38 -28.87
CA TRP A 334 0.22 8.85 -28.13
C TRP A 334 0.59 9.83 -27.02
N ALA A 335 1.63 9.54 -26.23
CA ALA A 335 2.07 10.41 -25.15
C ALA A 335 2.52 11.76 -25.68
N LYS A 336 3.31 11.79 -26.76
CA LYS A 336 3.76 13.00 -27.44
C LYS A 336 2.59 13.86 -27.95
N GLU A 337 1.60 13.23 -28.58
CA GLU A 337 0.41 13.90 -29.10
C GLU A 337 -0.46 14.51 -28.01
N ASN A 338 -0.47 13.89 -26.82
CA ASN A 338 -1.27 14.32 -25.66
C ASN A 338 -0.48 15.16 -24.64
N GLY A 339 0.77 15.52 -24.94
CA GLY A 339 1.64 16.31 -24.05
C GLY A 339 1.91 15.61 -22.73
N VAL A 340 2.07 14.28 -22.73
CA VAL A 340 2.35 13.46 -21.57
C VAL A 340 3.82 13.06 -21.57
N ARG A 341 4.53 13.30 -20.47
CA ARG A 341 5.90 12.83 -20.29
C ARG A 341 5.94 11.31 -20.17
N ILE A 342 6.89 10.70 -20.86
CA ILE A 342 6.98 9.23 -20.93
C ILE A 342 8.42 8.76 -21.11
N ALA A 343 8.79 7.70 -20.40
CA ALA A 343 10.04 6.99 -20.60
C ALA A 343 9.84 5.47 -20.62
N LEU A 344 10.66 4.78 -21.43
CA LEU A 344 10.81 3.33 -21.36
C LEU A 344 11.69 2.99 -20.15
N THR A 345 11.36 1.93 -19.44
CA THR A 345 12.17 1.45 -18.31
C THR A 345 12.43 -0.06 -18.42
N GLU A 346 13.69 -0.45 -18.26
CA GLU A 346 14.19 -1.81 -18.31
C GLU A 346 14.87 -2.20 -16.98
N VAL A 347 14.37 -1.64 -15.88
CA VAL A 347 15.00 -1.77 -14.55
C VAL A 347 15.05 -3.20 -14.02
N TRP A 348 14.14 -4.07 -14.47
CA TRP A 348 14.18 -5.48 -14.10
C TRP A 348 15.46 -6.15 -14.56
N GLU A 349 15.91 -5.87 -15.78
CA GLU A 349 17.09 -6.48 -16.41
C GLU A 349 18.38 -5.69 -16.14
N LYS A 350 18.29 -4.34 -16.12
CA LYS A 350 19.46 -3.45 -16.14
C LYS A 350 19.65 -2.66 -14.84
N GLY A 351 18.84 -2.92 -13.82
CA GLY A 351 18.89 -2.15 -12.57
C GLY A 351 18.65 -0.66 -12.77
N GLY A 352 19.30 0.18 -11.98
CA GLY A 352 19.19 1.63 -12.07
C GLY A 352 19.53 2.21 -13.44
N LYS A 353 20.48 1.61 -14.13
CA LYS A 353 20.86 2.05 -15.51
C LYS A 353 19.68 1.95 -16.48
N GLY A 354 18.80 0.97 -16.31
CA GLY A 354 17.59 0.80 -17.11
C GLY A 354 16.47 1.80 -16.78
N GLY A 355 16.65 2.64 -15.76
CA GLY A 355 15.69 3.66 -15.33
C GLY A 355 16.17 5.11 -15.49
N VAL A 356 17.36 5.34 -16.05
CA VAL A 356 17.97 6.69 -16.13
C VAL A 356 17.11 7.66 -16.93
N ASP A 357 16.53 7.23 -18.04
CA ASP A 357 15.66 8.09 -18.85
C ASP A 357 14.40 8.49 -18.07
N LEU A 358 13.81 7.56 -17.34
CA LEU A 358 12.67 7.82 -16.46
C LEU A 358 13.07 8.80 -15.33
N ALA A 359 14.22 8.60 -14.72
CA ALA A 359 14.72 9.47 -13.67
C ALA A 359 14.94 10.91 -14.18
N ASN A 360 15.45 11.10 -15.39
CA ASN A 360 15.62 12.42 -16.00
C ASN A 360 14.26 13.10 -16.24
N GLU A 361 13.26 12.39 -16.79
CA GLU A 361 11.91 12.93 -16.97
C GLU A 361 11.26 13.33 -15.63
N VAL A 362 11.49 12.56 -14.58
CA VAL A 362 10.98 12.90 -13.24
C VAL A 362 11.71 14.10 -12.66
N LEU A 363 13.04 14.22 -12.83
CA LEU A 363 13.81 15.39 -12.38
C LEU A 363 13.29 16.68 -13.01
N GLU A 364 12.97 16.68 -14.30
CA GLU A 364 12.41 17.84 -14.96
C GLU A 364 11.03 18.26 -14.41
N VAL A 365 10.26 17.30 -13.86
CA VAL A 365 8.95 17.58 -13.25
C VAL A 365 9.10 18.11 -11.84
N ILE A 366 9.96 17.51 -11.01
CA ILE A 366 10.11 17.93 -9.61
C ILE A 366 10.74 19.31 -9.44
N ASP A 367 11.46 19.78 -10.45
CA ASP A 367 12.02 21.15 -10.48
C ASP A 367 10.96 22.21 -10.82
N GLN A 368 9.75 21.80 -11.20
CA GLN A 368 8.64 22.72 -11.52
C GLN A 368 7.69 22.85 -10.32
N PRO A 369 7.11 24.04 -10.12
CA PRO A 369 6.11 24.22 -9.08
C PRO A 369 4.86 23.36 -9.36
N GLN A 370 4.45 22.58 -8.37
CA GLN A 370 3.22 21.82 -8.39
C GLN A 370 2.11 22.58 -7.65
N ASN A 371 0.86 22.26 -7.97
CA ASN A 371 -0.30 22.85 -7.30
C ASN A 371 -1.16 21.73 -6.71
N PHE A 372 -0.53 20.93 -5.84
CA PHE A 372 -1.18 19.79 -5.20
C PHE A 372 -2.40 20.21 -4.38
N LYS A 373 -3.48 19.49 -4.53
CA LYS A 373 -4.68 19.60 -3.69
C LYS A 373 -5.40 18.25 -3.59
N PRO A 374 -5.94 17.92 -2.42
CA PRO A 374 -6.88 16.80 -2.31
C PRO A 374 -8.13 17.02 -3.16
N LEU A 375 -8.84 15.94 -3.51
CA LEU A 375 -10.04 16.04 -4.35
C LEU A 375 -11.24 16.69 -3.64
N TYR A 376 -11.28 16.63 -2.30
CA TYR A 376 -12.39 17.15 -1.49
C TYR A 376 -11.90 17.66 -0.13
N GLU A 377 -12.69 18.54 0.48
CA GLU A 377 -12.48 18.97 1.86
C GLU A 377 -13.19 18.01 2.84
N LEU A 378 -12.60 17.79 4.03
CA LEU A 378 -13.13 16.83 5.00
C LEU A 378 -14.53 17.18 5.53
N ASN A 379 -14.84 18.46 5.61
CA ASN A 379 -16.11 19.00 6.12
C ASN A 379 -17.22 19.09 5.07
N GLN A 380 -16.96 18.73 3.82
CA GLN A 380 -17.99 18.66 2.77
C GLN A 380 -18.99 17.52 3.07
N PRO A 381 -20.28 17.67 2.69
CA PRO A 381 -21.25 16.58 2.68
C PRO A 381 -20.74 15.38 1.84
N LEU A 382 -21.23 14.18 2.16
CA LEU A 382 -20.80 12.96 1.47
C LEU A 382 -21.17 13.01 -0.03
N GLU A 383 -22.33 13.57 -0.34
CA GLU A 383 -22.83 13.72 -1.71
C GLU A 383 -21.92 14.60 -2.58
N ASP A 384 -21.29 15.61 -1.97
CA ASP A 384 -20.38 16.52 -2.66
C ASP A 384 -18.98 15.92 -2.87
N LYS A 385 -18.66 14.85 -2.11
CA LYS A 385 -17.37 14.13 -2.24
C LYS A 385 -17.39 13.06 -3.32
N ILE A 386 -18.57 12.57 -3.72
CA ILE A 386 -18.78 11.54 -4.73
C ILE A 386 -18.91 12.15 -6.11
#